data_707435282f892d73b679c7774fa90d09
#
_entry.id   707435282f892d73b679c7774fa90d09
#
_cell.length_a   1.000
_cell.length_b   1.000
_cell.length_c   1.000
_cell.angle_alpha   90.00
_cell.angle_beta   90.00
_cell.angle_gamma   90.00
#
_symmetry.space_group_name_H-M   'P 1'
#
loop_
_entity.id
_entity.type
_entity.pdbx_description
1 polymer ?
#
loop_
_entity_poly.entity_id
_entity_poly.type
_entity_poly.pdbx_seq_one_letter_code
_entity_poly.pdbx_strand_id
1 'polypeptide(L)'
;DYPVTYTISYPSGPRCTPTVHGDRVYTLGAEGSLICFEASTGSIQWSRELKEDYSTKAATWGWASHPLVDGDRLICIVGTDVAHAAAFDLDSGAEVWRTGTASEQGYVPPSIVTGAGVRQLVLVKPRGVYAVNPETGQLLWETPYDADNGSIIMAPVRLGNYLYVGGFKSKNLLLKMDQKTPGVEVV
;
A
#
# COMPACT_ATOMS: atom_id res chain seq x y z
N ASP A 1 -9.54 16.62 12.87
CA ASP A 1 -10.04 15.41 13.54
C ASP A 1 -11.02 14.69 12.64
N TYR A 2 -10.94 13.36 12.59
CA TYR A 2 -11.92 12.51 11.93
C TYR A 2 -12.48 11.50 12.94
N PRO A 3 -13.76 11.12 12.83
CA PRO A 3 -14.36 10.19 13.77
C PRO A 3 -13.72 8.79 13.65
N VAL A 4 -13.53 8.15 14.80
CA VAL A 4 -13.08 6.75 14.89
C VAL A 4 -14.22 5.93 15.46
N THR A 5 -14.72 4.98 14.70
CA THR A 5 -15.88 4.18 15.07
C THR A 5 -15.55 2.72 15.43
N TYR A 6 -14.34 2.24 15.06
CA TYR A 6 -13.92 0.89 15.43
C TYR A 6 -13.24 0.85 16.81
N THR A 7 -13.42 -0.27 17.51
CA THR A 7 -12.79 -0.52 18.81
C THR A 7 -11.90 -1.75 18.73
N ILE A 8 -10.75 -1.67 19.35
CA ILE A 8 -9.77 -2.75 19.52
C ILE A 8 -9.34 -2.79 20.99
N SER A 9 -8.59 -3.81 21.38
CA SER A 9 -8.16 -4.02 22.78
C SER A 9 -7.15 -3.00 23.31
N TYR A 10 -6.70 -2.05 22.49
CA TYR A 10 -5.78 -0.98 22.85
C TYR A 10 -6.23 0.33 22.18
N PRO A 11 -5.70 1.51 22.60
CA PRO A 11 -6.17 2.79 22.08
C PRO A 11 -6.17 2.84 20.56
N SER A 12 -7.32 3.18 19.98
CA SER A 12 -7.48 3.44 18.56
C SER A 12 -6.94 4.82 18.22
N GLY A 13 -6.12 4.91 17.17
CA GLY A 13 -5.54 6.15 16.69
C GLY A 13 -4.96 5.98 15.30
N PRO A 14 -4.38 7.04 14.71
CA PRO A 14 -3.69 6.93 13.43
C PRO A 14 -2.61 5.85 13.49
N ARG A 15 -2.55 5.02 12.47
CA ARG A 15 -1.59 3.90 12.38
C ARG A 15 -0.61 4.06 11.22
N CYS A 16 -0.94 4.96 10.30
CA CYS A 16 -0.07 5.30 9.18
C CYS A 16 0.84 6.46 9.56
N THR A 17 2.10 6.38 9.16
CA THR A 17 2.99 7.53 9.19
C THR A 17 2.54 8.53 8.13
N PRO A 18 2.39 9.82 8.45
CA PRO A 18 2.15 10.84 7.43
C PRO A 18 3.28 10.89 6.41
N THR A 19 2.93 11.05 5.14
CA THR A 19 3.90 11.20 4.06
C THR A 19 4.02 12.68 3.70
N VAL A 20 5.25 13.21 3.75
CA VAL A 20 5.53 14.62 3.41
C VAL A 20 6.22 14.67 2.04
N HIS A 21 5.70 15.50 1.15
CA HIS A 21 6.29 15.74 -0.16
C HIS A 21 6.12 17.20 -0.57
N GLY A 22 7.25 17.92 -0.76
CA GLY A 22 7.21 19.36 -1.04
C GLY A 22 6.50 20.14 0.07
N ASP A 23 5.50 20.89 -0.31
CA ASP A 23 4.63 21.68 0.57
C ASP A 23 3.36 20.94 1.01
N ARG A 24 3.27 19.61 0.79
CA ARG A 24 2.10 18.79 1.08
C ARG A 24 2.39 17.75 2.17
N VAL A 25 1.35 17.46 2.95
CA VAL A 25 1.31 16.35 3.92
C VAL A 25 0.11 15.47 3.60
N TYR A 26 0.38 14.19 3.35
CA TYR A 26 -0.67 13.19 3.09
C TYR A 26 -0.83 12.30 4.32
N THR A 27 -2.05 12.19 4.80
CA THR A 27 -2.40 11.34 5.93
C THR A 27 -3.46 10.32 5.53
N LEU A 28 -3.35 9.12 6.09
CA LEU A 28 -4.38 8.09 5.94
C LEU A 28 -4.85 7.69 7.34
N GLY A 29 -6.10 8.01 7.63
CA GLY A 29 -6.75 7.66 8.88
C GLY A 29 -7.05 6.16 8.98
N ALA A 30 -7.14 5.64 10.20
CA ALA A 30 -7.37 4.23 10.45
C ALA A 30 -8.68 3.69 9.85
N GLU A 31 -9.63 4.55 9.55
CA GLU A 31 -10.90 4.21 8.88
C GLU A 31 -10.95 4.58 7.39
N GLY A 32 -9.82 4.97 6.80
CA GLY A 32 -9.71 5.19 5.36
C GLY A 32 -9.90 6.64 4.90
N SER A 33 -9.91 7.61 5.83
CA SER A 33 -9.90 9.04 5.48
C SER A 33 -8.52 9.44 4.96
N LEU A 34 -8.39 9.60 3.65
CA LEU A 34 -7.16 10.05 2.97
C LEU A 34 -7.24 11.55 2.76
N ILE A 35 -6.30 12.30 3.34
CA ILE A 35 -6.35 13.77 3.33
C ILE A 35 -4.98 14.34 2.94
N CYS A 36 -5.01 15.31 2.02
CA CYS A 36 -3.87 16.16 1.68
C CYS A 36 -3.99 17.51 2.36
N PHE A 37 -2.96 17.89 3.07
CA PHE A 37 -2.85 19.20 3.71
C PHE A 37 -1.72 20.01 3.10
N GLU A 38 -1.87 21.33 3.13
CA GLU A 38 -0.73 22.22 2.97
C GLU A 38 0.11 22.22 4.25
N ALA A 39 1.42 21.95 4.11
CA ALA A 39 2.32 21.77 5.26
C ALA A 39 2.48 23.01 6.13
N SER A 40 2.44 24.20 5.51
CA SER A 40 2.67 25.49 6.21
C SER A 40 1.48 25.95 7.02
N THR A 41 0.25 25.65 6.59
CA THR A 41 -0.99 26.19 7.17
C THR A 41 -1.86 25.12 7.83
N GLY A 42 -1.69 23.85 7.44
CA GLY A 42 -2.58 22.75 7.83
C GLY A 42 -3.94 22.79 7.11
N SER A 43 -4.12 23.64 6.09
CA SER A 43 -5.38 23.69 5.34
C SER A 43 -5.51 22.46 4.44
N ILE A 44 -6.73 21.90 4.41
CA ILE A 44 -7.05 20.75 3.55
C ILE A 44 -7.09 21.22 2.10
N GLN A 45 -6.35 20.56 1.25
CA GLN A 45 -6.33 20.78 -0.20
C GLN A 45 -7.35 19.87 -0.90
N TRP A 46 -7.36 18.59 -0.51
CA TRP A 46 -8.37 17.64 -0.94
C TRP A 46 -8.51 16.50 0.10
N SER A 47 -9.60 15.77 0.03
CA SER A 47 -9.84 14.59 0.87
C SER A 47 -10.63 13.53 0.12
N ARG A 48 -10.47 12.27 0.54
CA ARG A 48 -11.21 11.11 0.04
C ARG A 48 -11.57 10.19 1.21
N GLU A 49 -12.69 9.52 1.10
CA GLU A 49 -13.14 8.50 2.05
C GLU A 49 -13.05 7.14 1.36
N LEU A 50 -11.92 6.43 1.55
CA LEU A 50 -11.66 5.17 0.84
C LEU A 50 -12.70 4.09 1.16
N LYS A 51 -13.30 4.10 2.35
CA LYS A 51 -14.41 3.20 2.70
C LYS A 51 -15.61 3.36 1.77
N GLU A 52 -15.96 4.60 1.47
CA GLU A 52 -17.10 4.96 0.62
C GLU A 52 -16.75 4.77 -0.86
N ASP A 53 -15.60 5.30 -1.28
CA ASP A 53 -15.14 5.25 -2.67
C ASP A 53 -15.03 3.83 -3.21
N TYR A 54 -14.66 2.88 -2.34
CA TYR A 54 -14.45 1.47 -2.71
C TYR A 54 -15.46 0.51 -2.07
N SER A 55 -16.51 1.01 -1.43
CA SER A 55 -17.56 0.21 -0.77
C SER A 55 -16.99 -0.87 0.15
N THR A 56 -16.02 -0.49 0.99
CA THR A 56 -15.27 -1.40 1.85
C THR A 56 -15.34 -1.01 3.33
N LYS A 57 -14.67 -1.75 4.17
CA LYS A 57 -14.54 -1.49 5.61
C LYS A 57 -13.09 -1.56 6.04
N ALA A 58 -12.76 -0.93 7.16
CA ALA A 58 -11.46 -1.09 7.78
C ALA A 58 -11.21 -2.55 8.18
N ALA A 59 -9.99 -3.04 7.93
CA ALA A 59 -9.52 -4.32 8.48
C ALA A 59 -9.46 -4.25 10.01
N THR A 60 -9.22 -5.38 10.66
CA THR A 60 -9.23 -5.49 12.14
C THR A 60 -8.41 -4.41 12.85
N TRP A 61 -7.26 -4.04 12.31
CA TRP A 61 -6.40 -3.01 12.88
C TRP A 61 -6.44 -1.68 12.10
N GLY A 62 -7.45 -1.47 11.27
CA GLY A 62 -7.61 -0.28 10.45
C GLY A 62 -6.61 -0.19 9.29
N TRP A 63 -6.64 0.93 8.56
CA TRP A 63 -5.59 1.26 7.59
C TRP A 63 -4.29 1.59 8.31
N ALA A 64 -3.24 0.77 8.12
CA ALA A 64 -1.92 0.96 8.72
C ALA A 64 -0.79 1.05 7.69
N SER A 65 -1.08 0.80 6.42
CA SER A 65 -0.17 0.96 5.30
C SER A 65 -0.07 2.44 4.92
N HIS A 66 1.07 3.07 5.23
CA HIS A 66 1.24 4.48 4.88
C HIS A 66 1.30 4.71 3.36
N PRO A 67 0.77 5.86 2.87
CA PRO A 67 0.83 6.22 1.47
C PRO A 67 2.27 6.38 0.97
N LEU A 68 2.50 5.99 -0.28
CA LEU A 68 3.78 6.18 -0.98
C LEU A 68 3.62 7.25 -2.06
N VAL A 69 4.47 8.26 -2.04
CA VAL A 69 4.60 9.21 -3.16
C VAL A 69 5.57 8.67 -4.19
N ASP A 70 5.15 8.64 -5.45
CA ASP A 70 5.96 8.28 -6.61
C ASP A 70 5.66 9.18 -7.82
N GLY A 71 6.59 10.07 -8.13
CA GLY A 71 6.38 11.10 -9.15
C GLY A 71 5.23 12.04 -8.78
N ASP A 72 4.21 12.08 -9.61
CA ASP A 72 2.96 12.84 -9.43
C ASP A 72 1.81 12.01 -8.80
N ARG A 73 2.13 10.85 -8.21
CA ARG A 73 1.14 9.89 -7.70
C ARG A 73 1.30 9.63 -6.21
N LEU A 74 0.16 9.52 -5.53
CA LEU A 74 0.03 9.00 -4.18
C LEU A 74 -0.54 7.60 -4.23
N ILE A 75 0.24 6.59 -3.87
CA ILE A 75 -0.15 5.18 -3.95
C ILE A 75 -0.60 4.71 -2.58
N CYS A 76 -1.82 4.19 -2.50
CA CYS A 76 -2.43 3.69 -1.27
C CYS A 76 -2.91 2.24 -1.43
N ILE A 77 -2.85 1.49 -0.33
CA ILE A 77 -3.51 0.19 -0.24
C ILE A 77 -4.98 0.41 0.07
N VAL A 78 -5.86 -0.19 -0.74
CA VAL A 78 -7.32 -0.11 -0.61
C VAL A 78 -7.90 -1.42 -0.08
N GLY A 79 -7.47 -2.55 -0.65
CA GLY A 79 -7.76 -3.91 -0.16
C GLY A 79 -9.20 -4.36 -0.33
N THR A 80 -9.67 -4.35 -1.56
CA THR A 80 -11.02 -4.80 -1.93
C THR A 80 -11.00 -5.84 -3.05
N ASP A 81 -12.15 -6.41 -3.35
CA ASP A 81 -12.35 -7.34 -4.47
C ASP A 81 -12.29 -6.66 -5.84
N VAL A 82 -12.29 -5.32 -5.88
CA VAL A 82 -12.16 -4.53 -7.13
C VAL A 82 -10.83 -3.79 -7.23
N ALA A 83 -10.12 -3.61 -6.11
CA ALA A 83 -8.81 -2.97 -6.05
C ALA A 83 -8.04 -3.38 -4.79
N HIS A 84 -6.80 -3.86 -4.91
CA HIS A 84 -5.91 -3.97 -3.76
C HIS A 84 -5.16 -2.67 -3.50
N ALA A 85 -4.70 -2.01 -4.55
CA ALA A 85 -4.04 -0.71 -4.47
C ALA A 85 -4.59 0.25 -5.52
N ALA A 86 -4.51 1.54 -5.24
CA ALA A 86 -4.84 2.62 -6.15
C ALA A 86 -3.82 3.74 -6.08
N ALA A 87 -3.63 4.43 -7.19
CA ALA A 87 -2.85 5.66 -7.27
C ALA A 87 -3.79 6.85 -7.49
N PHE A 88 -3.49 7.92 -6.78
CA PHE A 88 -4.19 9.19 -6.85
C PHE A 88 -3.23 10.28 -7.31
N ASP A 89 -3.72 11.21 -8.08
CA ASP A 89 -2.97 12.42 -8.44
C ASP A 89 -2.68 13.25 -7.18
N LEU A 90 -1.44 13.71 -7.03
CA LEU A 90 -0.98 14.39 -5.81
C LEU A 90 -1.71 15.72 -5.57
N ASP A 91 -2.08 16.44 -6.63
CA ASP A 91 -2.64 17.78 -6.52
C ASP A 91 -4.15 17.77 -6.32
N SER A 92 -4.85 16.87 -7.01
CA SER A 92 -6.32 16.82 -7.03
C SER A 92 -6.94 15.69 -6.22
N GLY A 93 -6.17 14.65 -5.87
CA GLY A 93 -6.71 13.43 -5.28
C GLY A 93 -7.55 12.58 -6.23
N ALA A 94 -7.58 12.90 -7.52
CA ALA A 94 -8.29 12.09 -8.52
C ALA A 94 -7.62 10.72 -8.70
N GLU A 95 -8.43 9.66 -8.82
CA GLU A 95 -7.87 8.33 -9.07
C GLU A 95 -7.27 8.27 -10.49
N VAL A 96 -6.01 7.84 -10.60
CA VAL A 96 -5.26 7.67 -11.85
C VAL A 96 -5.36 6.24 -12.35
N TRP A 97 -5.11 5.28 -11.46
CA TRP A 97 -5.25 3.86 -11.75
C TRP A 97 -5.56 3.06 -10.47
N ARG A 98 -6.12 1.87 -10.65
CA ARG A 98 -6.27 0.86 -9.60
C ARG A 98 -5.79 -0.49 -10.10
N THR A 99 -5.37 -1.37 -9.17
CA THR A 99 -4.79 -2.66 -9.53
C THR A 99 -4.99 -3.73 -8.47
N GLY A 100 -4.93 -4.98 -8.90
CA GLY A 100 -5.04 -6.16 -8.06
C GLY A 100 -6.41 -6.29 -7.38
N THR A 101 -6.57 -7.37 -6.63
CA THR A 101 -7.73 -7.62 -5.77
C THR A 101 -7.26 -8.25 -4.47
N ALA A 102 -7.96 -7.97 -3.38
CA ALA A 102 -7.70 -8.59 -2.08
C ALA A 102 -8.98 -8.67 -1.24
N SER A 103 -9.01 -9.56 -0.26
CA SER A 103 -10.13 -9.67 0.67
C SER A 103 -10.11 -8.59 1.77
N GLU A 104 -8.95 -7.97 1.98
CA GLU A 104 -8.72 -6.90 2.96
C GLU A 104 -7.43 -6.13 2.63
N GLN A 105 -7.20 -4.99 3.28
CA GLN A 105 -6.06 -4.11 3.02
C GLN A 105 -4.71 -4.78 3.26
N GLY A 106 -4.57 -5.57 4.32
CA GLY A 106 -3.26 -5.88 4.86
C GLY A 106 -2.64 -4.62 5.53
N TYR A 107 -1.37 -4.70 5.91
CA TYR A 107 -0.71 -3.64 6.70
C TYR A 107 0.65 -3.22 6.14
N VAL A 108 1.04 -3.79 5.01
CA VAL A 108 2.34 -3.52 4.35
C VAL A 108 2.24 -2.29 3.48
N PRO A 109 3.11 -1.29 3.66
CA PRO A 109 3.16 -0.16 2.75
C PRO A 109 3.65 -0.57 1.35
N PRO A 110 3.19 0.12 0.29
CA PRO A 110 3.73 -0.03 -1.06
C PRO A 110 5.24 0.23 -1.07
N SER A 111 5.98 -0.52 -1.88
CA SER A 111 7.44 -0.37 -1.96
C SER A 111 7.91 -0.41 -3.41
N ILE A 112 8.84 0.47 -3.79
CA ILE A 112 9.43 0.47 -5.13
C ILE A 112 10.81 -0.17 -5.10
N VAL A 113 11.03 -1.09 -6.02
CA VAL A 113 12.33 -1.72 -6.29
C VAL A 113 12.66 -1.58 -7.77
N THR A 114 13.95 -1.68 -8.11
CA THR A 114 14.36 -1.80 -9.52
C THR A 114 14.89 -3.21 -9.76
N GLY A 115 14.32 -3.93 -10.71
CA GLY A 115 14.75 -5.25 -11.13
C GLY A 115 14.66 -5.37 -12.65
N ALA A 116 15.60 -6.08 -13.29
CA ALA A 116 15.67 -6.17 -14.77
C ALA A 116 15.72 -4.80 -15.47
N GLY A 117 16.32 -3.78 -14.82
CA GLY A 117 16.33 -2.41 -15.35
C GLY A 117 14.99 -1.66 -15.28
N VAL A 118 13.94 -2.27 -14.71
CA VAL A 118 12.58 -1.72 -14.65
C VAL A 118 12.21 -1.38 -13.21
N ARG A 119 11.56 -0.23 -13.00
CA ARG A 119 10.95 0.14 -11.72
C ARG A 119 9.69 -0.70 -11.52
N GLN A 120 9.56 -1.28 -10.34
CA GLN A 120 8.49 -2.21 -9.99
C GLN A 120 7.92 -1.80 -8.65
N LEU A 121 6.63 -1.52 -8.60
CA LEU A 121 5.89 -1.28 -7.37
C LEU A 121 5.50 -2.65 -6.79
N VAL A 122 6.14 -3.04 -5.70
CA VAL A 122 5.86 -4.29 -5.00
C VAL A 122 4.76 -4.09 -3.97
N LEU A 123 3.77 -4.94 -4.05
CA LEU A 123 2.56 -4.92 -3.24
C LEU A 123 2.37 -6.29 -2.59
N VAL A 124 2.06 -6.31 -1.30
CA VAL A 124 1.86 -7.55 -0.53
C VAL A 124 0.43 -7.59 -0.03
N LYS A 125 -0.29 -8.62 -0.42
CA LYS A 125 -1.67 -8.88 0.00
C LYS A 125 -1.76 -10.17 0.82
N PRO A 126 -2.85 -10.44 1.53
CA PRO A 126 -2.98 -11.61 2.41
C PRO A 126 -2.65 -12.96 1.76
N ARG A 127 -2.83 -13.08 0.44
CA ARG A 127 -2.61 -14.32 -0.31
C ARG A 127 -1.68 -14.19 -1.51
N GLY A 128 -0.81 -13.16 -1.52
CA GLY A 128 0.12 -13.00 -2.62
C GLY A 128 1.06 -11.82 -2.48
N VAL A 129 2.15 -11.90 -3.21
CA VAL A 129 3.06 -10.79 -3.48
C VAL A 129 3.06 -10.56 -4.97
N TYR A 130 2.90 -9.33 -5.40
CA TYR A 130 2.90 -9.00 -6.81
C TYR A 130 3.59 -7.66 -7.06
N ALA A 131 4.02 -7.44 -8.28
CA ALA A 131 4.53 -6.15 -8.70
C ALA A 131 3.80 -5.63 -9.92
N VAL A 132 3.68 -4.32 -9.95
CA VAL A 132 3.06 -3.59 -11.06
C VAL A 132 3.99 -2.48 -11.56
N ASN A 133 3.75 -2.02 -12.75
CA ASN A 133 4.33 -0.78 -13.24
C ASN A 133 3.77 0.38 -12.40
N PRO A 134 4.61 1.19 -11.71
CA PRO A 134 4.12 2.24 -10.82
C PRO A 134 3.38 3.38 -11.54
N GLU A 135 3.61 3.55 -12.85
CA GLU A 135 2.96 4.60 -13.64
C GLU A 135 1.56 4.22 -14.09
N THR A 136 1.32 2.93 -14.34
CA THR A 136 0.09 2.46 -15.01
C THR A 136 -0.74 1.50 -14.17
N GLY A 137 -0.19 0.93 -13.09
CA GLY A 137 -0.82 -0.14 -12.32
C GLY A 137 -0.83 -1.50 -13.04
N GLN A 138 -0.21 -1.61 -14.23
CA GLN A 138 -0.19 -2.86 -14.99
C GLN A 138 0.64 -3.94 -14.30
N LEU A 139 0.08 -5.14 -14.16
CA LEU A 139 0.73 -6.29 -13.55
C LEU A 139 2.02 -6.67 -14.30
N LEU A 140 3.11 -6.83 -13.56
CA LEU A 140 4.39 -7.32 -14.06
C LEU A 140 4.62 -8.79 -13.69
N TRP A 141 4.37 -9.15 -12.44
CA TRP A 141 4.42 -10.52 -11.94
C TRP A 141 3.62 -10.67 -10.65
N GLU A 142 3.24 -11.89 -10.34
CA GLU A 142 2.58 -12.27 -9.09
C GLU A 142 3.08 -13.64 -8.64
N THR A 143 3.22 -13.84 -7.32
CA THR A 143 3.55 -15.11 -6.70
C THR A 143 2.65 -15.37 -5.50
N PRO A 144 2.21 -16.62 -5.27
CA PRO A 144 1.44 -16.96 -4.09
C PRO A 144 2.22 -16.71 -2.80
N TYR A 145 1.51 -16.23 -1.79
CA TYR A 145 2.02 -16.08 -0.43
C TYR A 145 0.85 -16.23 0.54
N ASP A 146 0.96 -17.08 1.53
CA ASP A 146 -0.11 -17.33 2.48
C ASP A 146 0.32 -16.85 3.87
N ALA A 147 -0.10 -15.64 4.22
CA ALA A 147 0.12 -15.09 5.54
C ALA A 147 -0.98 -15.54 6.52
N ASP A 148 -0.59 -15.98 7.72
CA ASP A 148 -1.54 -16.30 8.78
C ASP A 148 -2.40 -15.07 9.14
N ASN A 149 -3.73 -15.20 9.01
CA ASN A 149 -4.72 -14.17 9.35
C ASN A 149 -4.50 -12.81 8.64
N GLY A 150 -3.94 -12.81 7.43
CA GLY A 150 -3.63 -11.56 6.72
C GLY A 150 -2.56 -10.70 7.39
N SER A 151 -1.91 -11.20 8.44
CA SER A 151 -0.95 -10.42 9.25
C SER A 151 0.39 -10.26 8.53
N ILE A 152 0.41 -9.43 7.51
CA ILE A 152 1.58 -8.98 6.78
C ILE A 152 1.84 -7.55 7.23
N ILE A 153 3.01 -7.30 7.84
CA ILE A 153 3.30 -6.01 8.49
C ILE A 153 4.60 -5.41 7.95
N MET A 154 5.57 -6.25 7.58
CA MET A 154 6.89 -5.79 7.17
C MET A 154 6.92 -5.39 5.69
N ALA A 155 7.41 -4.18 5.43
CA ALA A 155 7.75 -3.80 4.06
C ALA A 155 8.76 -4.78 3.45
N PRO A 156 8.62 -5.15 2.17
CA PRO A 156 9.60 -5.98 1.49
C PRO A 156 11.00 -5.38 1.55
N VAL A 157 11.99 -6.20 1.86
CA VAL A 157 13.39 -5.78 1.93
C VAL A 157 14.16 -6.36 0.76
N ARG A 158 14.78 -5.48 -0.03
CA ARG A 158 15.65 -5.90 -1.12
C ARG A 158 17.10 -6.01 -0.68
N LEU A 159 17.75 -7.12 -1.00
CA LEU A 159 19.18 -7.32 -0.84
C LEU A 159 19.77 -7.93 -2.14
N GLY A 160 20.48 -7.12 -2.90
CA GLY A 160 20.99 -7.54 -4.20
C GLY A 160 19.85 -7.95 -5.15
N ASN A 161 19.87 -9.21 -5.58
CA ASN A 161 18.84 -9.79 -6.45
C ASN A 161 17.73 -10.52 -5.69
N TYR A 162 17.70 -10.39 -4.37
CA TYR A 162 16.70 -11.04 -3.54
C TYR A 162 15.73 -10.01 -2.96
N LEU A 163 14.47 -10.42 -2.82
CA LEU A 163 13.42 -9.70 -2.14
C LEU A 163 12.89 -10.59 -1.01
N TYR A 164 13.01 -10.09 0.22
CA TYR A 164 12.51 -10.78 1.40
C TYR A 164 11.18 -10.17 1.81
N VAL A 165 10.19 -11.03 2.04
CA VAL A 165 8.87 -10.67 2.56
C VAL A 165 8.63 -11.43 3.85
N GLY A 166 8.36 -10.73 4.93
CA GLY A 166 8.12 -11.32 6.25
C GLY A 166 6.68 -11.19 6.68
N GLY A 167 6.15 -12.24 7.28
CA GLY A 167 4.83 -12.27 7.89
C GLY A 167 4.87 -12.79 9.32
N PHE A 168 3.72 -12.76 9.98
CA PHE A 168 3.56 -13.25 11.34
C PHE A 168 3.81 -14.76 11.43
N LYS A 169 4.29 -15.26 12.59
CA LYS A 169 4.56 -16.68 12.86
C LYS A 169 5.49 -17.37 11.85
N SER A 170 6.59 -16.72 11.52
CA SER A 170 7.63 -17.31 10.64
C SER A 170 7.16 -17.61 9.21
N LYS A 171 6.09 -16.97 8.76
CA LYS A 171 5.68 -16.98 7.35
C LYS A 171 6.59 -16.03 6.57
N ASN A 172 7.74 -16.54 6.14
CA ASN A 172 8.74 -15.78 5.40
C ASN A 172 8.77 -16.28 3.96
N LEU A 173 9.01 -15.37 3.04
CA LEU A 173 9.16 -15.65 1.62
C LEU A 173 10.44 -14.97 1.12
N LEU A 174 11.34 -15.75 0.56
CA LEU A 174 12.50 -15.23 -0.15
C LEU A 174 12.27 -15.41 -1.64
N LEU A 175 12.33 -14.30 -2.36
CA LEU A 175 12.16 -14.26 -3.81
C LEU A 175 13.49 -13.87 -4.46
N LYS A 176 13.89 -14.60 -5.47
CA LYS A 176 14.99 -14.21 -6.36
C LYS A 176 14.43 -13.47 -7.55
N MET A 177 14.82 -12.21 -7.73
CA MET A 177 14.39 -11.36 -8.84
C MET A 177 15.12 -11.76 -10.13
N ASP A 178 14.38 -11.93 -11.21
CA ASP A 178 14.96 -12.12 -12.54
C ASP A 178 15.73 -10.85 -12.96
N GLN A 179 16.82 -11.02 -13.69
CA GLN A 179 17.71 -9.93 -14.09
C GLN A 179 17.49 -9.46 -15.54
N LYS A 180 16.66 -10.15 -16.31
CA LYS A 180 16.42 -9.86 -17.73
C LYS A 180 15.03 -9.31 -17.97
N THR A 181 14.04 -9.87 -17.28
CA THR A 181 12.63 -9.48 -17.38
C THR A 181 12.03 -9.33 -15.99
N PRO A 182 11.02 -8.44 -15.78
CA PRO A 182 10.33 -8.38 -14.51
C PRO A 182 9.72 -9.73 -14.15
N GLY A 183 10.15 -10.30 -13.03
CA GLY A 183 9.73 -11.64 -12.58
C GLY A 183 10.46 -12.05 -11.30
N VAL A 184 9.95 -13.09 -10.65
CA VAL A 184 10.54 -13.66 -9.42
C VAL A 184 10.44 -15.19 -9.41
N GLU A 185 11.37 -15.81 -8.69
CA GLU A 185 11.38 -17.22 -8.35
C GLU A 185 11.41 -17.37 -6.82
N VAL A 186 10.63 -18.29 -6.27
CA VAL A 186 10.65 -18.61 -4.85
C VAL A 186 11.88 -19.46 -4.56
N VAL A 187 12.66 -19.09 -3.52
CA VAL A 187 13.92 -19.74 -3.13
C VAL A 187 13.73 -20.60 -1.89
#